data_9c0f4d39eddf710db2c4af6d42654c9c
#
_entry.id   9c0f4d39eddf710db2c4af6d42654c9c
#
_cell.length_a   1.000
_cell.length_b   1.000
_cell.length_c   1.000
_cell.angle_alpha   90.00
_cell.angle_beta   90.00
_cell.angle_gamma   90.00
#
_symmetry.space_group_name_H-M   'P 1'
#
loop_
_entity.id
_entity.type
_entity.pdbx_description
1 polymer ?
#
loop_
_entity_poly.entity_id
_entity_poly.type
_entity_poly.pdbx_seq_one_letter_code
_entity_poly.pdbx_strand_id
1 'polypeptide(L)'
;MIKKAVVGLSGGVDSSVAAWILKEQGYDVTGLFMKNWHDTTGLLQSDCHWEDDLMFAEMVAKKLQIPFHQVDLSDEYRQRVVEYMFAEYEKGRTPNPDVLCNREIKFDSFAVEARKLGGDFVATGHYCRKDEIKPGNKTIYRLLAGKDHNKDQSYFLCQVSQEQLASALFPIGELTKPEVREIAQKLGLATAQRKDSQGICFVGKVHLPTFLQQKLEAKHGNIVEIVEKETRSVFPDIAEGLPEQTISDESLSQITEPCNFTPSSGHIIGTHNGAHFFTIGQRKGMNIGGHKEALFVIGSDVEENIVYVGEGQSHPGLNRKGLFIRSEDIHWIRRDLRMETGECRDYQVRIRYRQPLQSARMFCRHKGMYIVFDKLQRGIAPGQFAAWYDGDELMGSGVIDR
;
A
#
# COMPACT_ATOMS: atom_id res chain seq x y z
N MET A 1 -15.65 26.65 20.96
CA MET A 1 -16.50 25.49 20.60
C MET A 1 -15.67 24.22 20.78
N ILE A 2 -16.29 23.17 21.35
CA ILE A 2 -15.64 21.86 21.46
C ILE A 2 -15.56 21.27 20.06
N LYS A 3 -14.38 20.82 19.65
CA LYS A 3 -14.15 20.19 18.34
C LYS A 3 -14.71 18.79 18.34
N LYS A 4 -15.42 18.41 17.28
CA LYS A 4 -16.03 17.09 17.13
C LYS A 4 -15.18 16.17 16.25
N ALA A 5 -14.86 14.98 16.76
CA ALA A 5 -14.11 13.96 16.06
C ALA A 5 -14.96 12.71 15.82
N VAL A 6 -15.09 12.30 14.55
CA VAL A 6 -15.71 11.02 14.19
C VAL A 6 -14.61 9.98 14.00
N VAL A 7 -14.63 8.96 14.83
CA VAL A 7 -13.62 7.89 14.83
C VAL A 7 -14.13 6.69 14.05
N GLY A 8 -13.36 6.25 13.06
CA GLY A 8 -13.62 5.00 12.36
C GLY A 8 -13.35 3.81 13.29
N LEU A 9 -14.39 3.33 13.97
CA LEU A 9 -14.31 2.17 14.86
C LEU A 9 -14.43 0.88 14.06
N SER A 10 -13.30 0.20 13.87
CA SER A 10 -13.22 -1.05 13.08
C SER A 10 -13.39 -2.32 13.92
N GLY A 11 -13.77 -2.23 15.20
CA GLY A 11 -13.74 -3.38 16.09
C GLY A 11 -12.35 -3.84 16.52
N GLY A 12 -11.27 -3.19 16.04
CA GLY A 12 -9.89 -3.47 16.44
C GLY A 12 -9.40 -2.64 17.61
N VAL A 13 -8.31 -3.08 18.25
CA VAL A 13 -7.74 -2.39 19.44
C VAL A 13 -7.24 -0.98 19.12
N ASP A 14 -6.69 -0.75 17.93
CA ASP A 14 -6.07 0.51 17.55
C ASP A 14 -7.09 1.65 17.44
N SER A 15 -8.22 1.42 16.76
CA SER A 15 -9.31 2.38 16.66
C SER A 15 -10.00 2.62 18.01
N SER A 16 -10.06 1.59 18.84
CA SER A 16 -10.64 1.69 20.19
C SER A 16 -9.85 2.64 21.10
N VAL A 17 -8.52 2.49 21.09
CA VAL A 17 -7.61 3.36 21.85
C VAL A 17 -7.58 4.77 21.27
N ALA A 18 -7.62 4.89 19.94
CA ALA A 18 -7.71 6.19 19.27
C ALA A 18 -8.95 6.99 19.73
N ALA A 19 -10.10 6.33 19.83
CA ALA A 19 -11.33 6.97 20.34
C ALA A 19 -11.19 7.42 21.79
N TRP A 20 -10.61 6.60 22.65
CA TRP A 20 -10.37 6.95 24.05
C TRP A 20 -9.43 8.15 24.19
N ILE A 21 -8.29 8.16 23.48
CA ILE A 21 -7.33 9.27 23.52
C ILE A 21 -8.00 10.59 23.15
N LEU A 22 -8.80 10.62 22.09
CA LEU A 22 -9.48 11.85 21.68
C LEU A 22 -10.49 12.33 22.73
N LYS A 23 -11.20 11.39 23.38
CA LYS A 23 -12.11 11.74 24.48
C LYS A 23 -11.35 12.37 25.66
N GLU A 24 -10.21 11.79 26.07
CA GLU A 24 -9.35 12.35 27.11
C GLU A 24 -8.76 13.71 26.73
N GLN A 25 -8.54 13.96 25.44
CA GLN A 25 -8.11 15.25 24.91
C GLN A 25 -9.23 16.30 24.82
N GLY A 26 -10.47 15.94 25.23
CA GLY A 26 -11.60 16.85 25.30
C GLY A 26 -12.35 17.05 23.97
N TYR A 27 -12.17 16.17 22.99
CA TYR A 27 -13.02 16.16 21.80
C TYR A 27 -14.42 15.60 22.13
N ASP A 28 -15.44 16.13 21.42
CA ASP A 28 -16.74 15.46 21.32
C ASP A 28 -16.59 14.30 20.33
N VAL A 29 -16.51 13.07 20.85
CA VAL A 29 -16.18 11.88 20.05
C VAL A 29 -17.44 11.12 19.68
N THR A 30 -17.58 10.79 18.39
CA THR A 30 -18.59 9.88 17.86
C THR A 30 -17.91 8.69 17.19
N GLY A 31 -18.30 7.48 17.49
CA GLY A 31 -17.87 6.26 16.79
C GLY A 31 -18.70 6.05 15.53
N LEU A 32 -18.04 5.72 14.42
CA LEU A 32 -18.68 5.35 13.16
C LEU A 32 -18.08 4.06 12.66
N PHE A 33 -18.90 3.02 12.53
CA PHE A 33 -18.52 1.75 11.92
C PHE A 33 -18.82 1.81 10.43
N MET A 34 -17.88 1.33 9.62
CA MET A 34 -17.96 1.31 8.18
C MET A 34 -18.04 -0.12 7.68
N LYS A 35 -19.13 -0.47 7.01
CA LYS A 35 -19.29 -1.73 6.29
C LYS A 35 -18.91 -1.50 4.83
N ASN A 36 -17.90 -2.24 4.34
CA ASN A 36 -17.35 -2.03 2.99
C ASN A 36 -17.50 -3.23 2.08
N TRP A 37 -17.96 -4.37 2.60
CA TRP A 37 -18.02 -5.59 1.80
C TRP A 37 -19.15 -6.50 2.25
N HIS A 38 -19.89 -7.06 1.29
CA HIS A 38 -21.00 -8.00 1.52
C HIS A 38 -20.71 -9.40 1.00
N ASP A 39 -19.86 -9.51 -0.04
CA ASP A 39 -19.65 -10.78 -0.72
C ASP A 39 -18.63 -11.64 0.04
N THR A 40 -18.99 -12.89 0.31
CA THR A 40 -18.13 -13.87 0.97
C THR A 40 -17.39 -14.78 -0.01
N THR A 41 -17.59 -14.62 -1.31
CA THR A 41 -16.97 -15.46 -2.34
C THR A 41 -15.45 -15.27 -2.34
N GLY A 42 -14.72 -16.38 -2.24
CA GLY A 42 -13.25 -16.38 -2.19
C GLY A 42 -12.64 -15.99 -0.85
N LEU A 43 -13.45 -15.70 0.17
CA LEU A 43 -12.97 -15.53 1.54
C LEU A 43 -12.60 -16.90 2.15
N LEU A 44 -11.52 -16.93 2.91
CA LEU A 44 -11.22 -18.09 3.74
C LEU A 44 -12.25 -18.15 4.87
N GLN A 45 -12.95 -19.26 5.01
CA GLN A 45 -14.19 -19.49 5.80
C GLN A 45 -14.16 -19.03 7.27
N SER A 46 -13.06 -18.53 7.79
CA SER A 46 -12.91 -18.16 9.21
C SER A 46 -12.69 -16.68 9.51
N ASP A 47 -12.59 -15.79 8.51
CA ASP A 47 -11.96 -14.49 8.75
C ASP A 47 -12.78 -13.23 8.37
N CYS A 48 -13.99 -13.36 7.82
CA CYS A 48 -14.83 -12.19 7.54
C CYS A 48 -16.09 -12.18 8.41
N HIS A 49 -15.91 -11.77 9.64
CA HIS A 49 -17.02 -11.51 10.56
C HIS A 49 -17.15 -10.01 10.79
N TRP A 50 -17.58 -9.26 9.75
CA TRP A 50 -17.92 -7.85 9.94
C TRP A 50 -18.95 -7.66 11.09
N GLU A 51 -19.77 -8.67 11.35
CA GLU A 51 -20.71 -8.72 12.47
C GLU A 51 -19.99 -8.77 13.81
N ASP A 52 -18.92 -9.58 13.93
CA ASP A 52 -18.07 -9.60 15.13
C ASP A 52 -17.35 -8.25 15.28
N ASP A 53 -16.82 -7.69 14.20
CA ASP A 53 -16.18 -6.39 14.22
C ASP A 53 -17.14 -5.28 14.66
N LEU A 54 -18.36 -5.29 14.15
CA LEU A 54 -19.43 -4.39 14.55
C LEU A 54 -19.75 -4.54 16.04
N MET A 55 -19.96 -5.77 16.51
CA MET A 55 -20.25 -6.05 17.93
C MET A 55 -19.14 -5.50 18.84
N PHE A 56 -17.87 -5.72 18.50
CA PHE A 56 -16.75 -5.18 19.26
C PHE A 56 -16.71 -3.64 19.22
N ALA A 57 -17.01 -3.03 18.08
CA ALA A 57 -17.07 -1.56 17.95
C ALA A 57 -18.20 -0.98 18.83
N GLU A 58 -19.38 -1.61 18.87
CA GLU A 58 -20.49 -1.23 19.77
C GLU A 58 -20.12 -1.37 21.23
N MET A 59 -19.46 -2.48 21.63
CA MET A 59 -18.99 -2.69 22.99
C MET A 59 -18.01 -1.59 23.43
N VAL A 60 -17.10 -1.18 22.53
CA VAL A 60 -16.15 -0.09 22.79
C VAL A 60 -16.89 1.23 22.93
N ALA A 61 -17.79 1.57 22.01
CA ALA A 61 -18.57 2.81 22.08
C ALA A 61 -19.39 2.91 23.39
N LYS A 62 -20.04 1.81 23.77
CA LYS A 62 -20.76 1.71 25.06
C LYS A 62 -19.83 1.90 26.26
N LYS A 63 -18.66 1.25 26.26
CA LYS A 63 -17.67 1.36 27.35
C LYS A 63 -17.13 2.78 27.47
N LEU A 64 -16.87 3.43 26.33
CA LEU A 64 -16.40 4.82 26.29
C LEU A 64 -17.53 5.85 26.45
N GLN A 65 -18.80 5.43 26.48
CA GLN A 65 -19.97 6.31 26.56
C GLN A 65 -19.96 7.37 25.46
N ILE A 66 -19.76 6.94 24.21
CA ILE A 66 -19.79 7.80 23.03
C ILE A 66 -20.94 7.39 22.10
N PRO A 67 -21.56 8.33 21.36
CA PRO A 67 -22.50 8.01 20.29
C PRO A 67 -21.89 7.05 19.28
N PHE A 68 -22.71 6.15 18.71
CA PHE A 68 -22.26 5.17 17.73
C PHE A 68 -23.22 5.08 16.56
N HIS A 69 -22.68 5.08 15.36
CA HIS A 69 -23.42 4.97 14.10
C HIS A 69 -22.76 3.94 13.19
N GLN A 70 -23.52 3.51 12.16
CA GLN A 70 -23.04 2.64 11.11
C GLN A 70 -23.30 3.30 9.77
N VAL A 71 -22.40 3.03 8.81
CA VAL A 71 -22.58 3.39 7.41
C VAL A 71 -22.19 2.21 6.51
N ASP A 72 -22.94 2.01 5.44
CA ASP A 72 -22.63 1.05 4.40
C ASP A 72 -22.00 1.80 3.23
N LEU A 73 -20.75 1.50 2.92
CA LEU A 73 -19.96 2.05 1.82
C LEU A 73 -19.49 0.94 0.87
N SER A 74 -20.20 -0.19 0.84
CA SER A 74 -19.81 -1.35 0.04
C SER A 74 -19.88 -1.09 -1.47
N ASP A 75 -20.81 -0.26 -1.93
CA ASP A 75 -20.92 0.10 -3.34
C ASP A 75 -19.75 1.03 -3.76
N GLU A 76 -19.43 2.05 -2.95
CA GLU A 76 -18.29 2.93 -3.17
C GLU A 76 -16.96 2.15 -3.13
N TYR A 77 -16.82 1.24 -2.17
CA TYR A 77 -15.63 0.39 -2.07
C TYR A 77 -15.49 -0.49 -3.31
N ARG A 78 -16.56 -1.13 -3.76
CA ARG A 78 -16.55 -1.94 -4.96
C ARG A 78 -16.13 -1.12 -6.18
N GLN A 79 -16.77 0.03 -6.41
CA GLN A 79 -16.52 0.86 -7.59
C GLN A 79 -15.12 1.48 -7.61
N ARG A 80 -14.65 2.00 -6.46
CA ARG A 80 -13.42 2.79 -6.41
C ARG A 80 -12.17 1.99 -6.06
N VAL A 81 -12.32 0.82 -5.41
CA VAL A 81 -11.18 0.00 -4.96
C VAL A 81 -11.14 -1.33 -5.69
N VAL A 82 -12.24 -2.09 -5.65
CA VAL A 82 -12.25 -3.47 -6.17
C VAL A 82 -12.23 -3.49 -7.71
N GLU A 83 -13.00 -2.63 -8.38
CA GLU A 83 -13.01 -2.53 -9.85
C GLU A 83 -11.62 -2.12 -10.38
N TYR A 84 -10.96 -1.14 -9.75
CA TYR A 84 -9.60 -0.77 -10.07
C TYR A 84 -8.63 -1.95 -9.88
N MET A 85 -8.79 -2.69 -8.77
CA MET A 85 -7.96 -3.85 -8.49
C MET A 85 -8.06 -4.90 -9.59
N PHE A 86 -9.28 -5.25 -10.02
CA PHE A 86 -9.49 -6.19 -11.13
C PHE A 86 -8.86 -5.69 -12.44
N ALA A 87 -9.09 -4.42 -12.78
CA ALA A 87 -8.55 -3.84 -14.01
C ALA A 87 -7.01 -3.84 -14.06
N GLU A 88 -6.34 -3.66 -12.92
CA GLU A 88 -4.88 -3.73 -12.87
C GLU A 88 -4.37 -5.18 -12.95
N TYR A 89 -5.01 -6.13 -12.27
CA TYR A 89 -4.64 -7.55 -12.39
C TYR A 89 -4.85 -8.08 -13.81
N GLU A 90 -5.91 -7.66 -14.50
CA GLU A 90 -6.16 -8.00 -15.91
C GLU A 90 -5.00 -7.57 -16.82
N LYS A 91 -4.35 -6.45 -16.52
CA LYS A 91 -3.14 -5.96 -17.20
C LYS A 91 -1.84 -6.60 -16.70
N GLY A 92 -1.88 -7.59 -15.82
CA GLY A 92 -0.69 -8.19 -15.20
C GLY A 92 0.02 -7.29 -14.18
N ARG A 93 -0.63 -6.24 -13.69
CA ARG A 93 -0.10 -5.32 -12.68
C ARG A 93 -0.60 -5.73 -11.30
N THR A 94 0.14 -5.40 -10.27
CA THR A 94 -0.22 -5.74 -8.88
C THR A 94 -0.63 -4.49 -8.11
N PRO A 95 -1.92 -4.17 -7.99
CA PRO A 95 -2.40 -2.98 -7.30
C PRO A 95 -2.24 -3.09 -5.79
N ASN A 96 -2.37 -1.95 -5.09
CA ASN A 96 -2.43 -1.90 -3.63
C ASN A 96 -3.79 -1.34 -3.16
N PRO A 97 -4.76 -2.22 -2.87
CA PRO A 97 -6.10 -1.81 -2.48
C PRO A 97 -6.13 -1.05 -1.14
N ASP A 98 -5.17 -1.29 -0.24
CA ASP A 98 -5.14 -0.61 1.06
C ASP A 98 -4.82 0.89 0.92
N VAL A 99 -3.93 1.26 -0.01
CA VAL A 99 -3.65 2.67 -0.32
C VAL A 99 -4.90 3.34 -0.89
N LEU A 100 -5.58 2.67 -1.82
CA LEU A 100 -6.80 3.19 -2.43
C LEU A 100 -7.94 3.29 -1.41
N CYS A 101 -8.11 2.31 -0.55
CA CYS A 101 -9.09 2.35 0.53
C CYS A 101 -8.91 3.58 1.42
N ASN A 102 -7.68 3.95 1.74
CA ASN A 102 -7.44 5.16 2.52
C ASN A 102 -7.81 6.43 1.73
N ARG A 103 -7.36 6.56 0.47
CA ARG A 103 -7.63 7.75 -0.37
C ARG A 103 -9.10 7.90 -0.72
N GLU A 104 -9.75 6.83 -1.19
CA GLU A 104 -11.07 6.88 -1.81
C GLU A 104 -12.22 6.66 -0.80
N ILE A 105 -11.95 5.89 0.25
CA ILE A 105 -13.01 5.49 1.18
C ILE A 105 -12.84 6.19 2.54
N LYS A 106 -11.75 5.94 3.27
CA LYS A 106 -11.63 6.45 4.65
C LYS A 106 -11.55 7.97 4.75
N PHE A 107 -10.77 8.60 3.86
CA PHE A 107 -10.58 10.05 3.88
C PHE A 107 -11.38 10.78 2.79
N ASP A 108 -12.28 10.09 2.11
CA ASP A 108 -13.24 10.69 1.17
C ASP A 108 -14.69 10.32 1.52
N SER A 109 -15.21 9.16 1.07
CA SER A 109 -16.62 8.77 1.30
C SER A 109 -16.99 8.73 2.77
N PHE A 110 -16.17 8.09 3.62
CA PHE A 110 -16.38 8.05 5.07
C PHE A 110 -16.28 9.44 5.71
N ALA A 111 -15.39 10.31 5.21
CA ALA A 111 -15.29 11.68 5.70
C ALA A 111 -16.54 12.51 5.34
N VAL A 112 -17.22 12.22 4.23
CA VAL A 112 -18.53 12.82 3.90
C VAL A 112 -19.57 12.41 4.94
N GLU A 113 -19.66 11.13 5.28
CA GLU A 113 -20.60 10.63 6.30
C GLU A 113 -20.29 11.20 7.69
N ALA A 114 -19.00 11.28 8.05
CA ALA A 114 -18.57 11.91 9.29
C ALA A 114 -19.02 13.38 9.40
N ARG A 115 -18.94 14.14 8.31
CA ARG A 115 -19.44 15.54 8.26
C ARG A 115 -20.95 15.63 8.43
N LYS A 116 -21.74 14.68 7.90
CA LYS A 116 -23.20 14.61 8.12
C LYS A 116 -23.54 14.44 9.60
N LEU A 117 -22.66 13.77 10.37
CA LEU A 117 -22.78 13.65 11.82
C LEU A 117 -22.25 14.88 12.57
N GLY A 118 -21.87 15.94 11.86
CA GLY A 118 -21.33 17.18 12.43
C GLY A 118 -19.85 17.08 12.82
N GLY A 119 -19.09 16.10 12.31
CA GLY A 119 -17.67 15.95 12.60
C GLY A 119 -16.82 17.02 11.93
N ASP A 120 -15.95 17.67 12.70
CA ASP A 120 -14.90 18.56 12.20
C ASP A 120 -13.72 17.73 11.68
N PHE A 121 -13.49 16.56 12.27
CA PHE A 121 -12.36 15.68 11.99
C PHE A 121 -12.79 14.22 11.83
N VAL A 122 -12.03 13.50 11.01
CA VAL A 122 -12.04 12.04 10.90
C VAL A 122 -10.79 11.48 11.59
N ALA A 123 -10.98 10.57 12.53
CA ALA A 123 -9.89 9.92 13.23
C ALA A 123 -9.82 8.43 12.92
N THR A 124 -8.61 7.91 12.84
CA THR A 124 -8.35 6.49 12.58
C THR A 124 -7.25 5.95 13.48
N GLY A 125 -7.22 4.63 13.63
CA GLY A 125 -6.17 3.92 14.37
C GLY A 125 -4.91 3.65 13.56
N HIS A 126 -4.48 4.57 12.68
CA HIS A 126 -3.23 4.42 11.94
C HIS A 126 -2.01 4.84 12.77
N TYR A 127 -0.95 4.03 12.68
CA TYR A 127 0.37 4.35 13.22
C TYR A 127 1.10 5.29 12.27
N CYS A 128 0.71 6.53 12.25
CA CYS A 128 1.37 7.65 11.58
C CYS A 128 1.12 8.94 12.37
N ARG A 129 1.91 9.98 12.12
CA ARG A 129 1.80 11.26 12.80
C ARG A 129 1.44 12.35 11.82
N LYS A 130 0.78 13.36 12.31
CA LYS A 130 0.47 14.58 11.54
C LYS A 130 1.01 15.78 12.29
N ASP A 131 1.65 16.65 11.55
CA ASP A 131 2.13 17.95 12.02
C ASP A 131 1.65 19.05 11.07
N GLU A 132 1.72 20.31 11.50
CA GLU A 132 1.38 21.45 10.66
C GLU A 132 2.47 22.52 10.71
N ILE A 133 2.77 23.09 9.55
CA ILE A 133 3.63 24.26 9.44
C ILE A 133 2.87 25.41 8.79
N LYS A 134 3.24 26.63 9.10
CA LYS A 134 2.57 27.85 8.63
C LYS A 134 3.54 28.80 7.91
N PRO A 135 4.00 28.46 6.70
CA PRO A 135 4.79 29.39 5.92
C PRO A 135 3.88 30.55 5.44
N GLY A 136 4.03 31.72 6.05
CA GLY A 136 3.16 32.86 5.81
C GLY A 136 1.71 32.61 6.24
N ASN A 137 0.76 32.85 5.33
CA ASN A 137 -0.68 32.69 5.60
C ASN A 137 -1.25 31.29 5.22
N LYS A 138 -0.41 30.36 4.75
CA LYS A 138 -0.87 29.02 4.35
C LYS A 138 -0.54 28.00 5.45
N THR A 139 -1.50 27.15 5.78
CA THR A 139 -1.24 25.97 6.61
C THR A 139 -0.91 24.81 5.67
N ILE A 140 0.19 24.13 5.96
CA ILE A 140 0.64 22.92 5.26
C ILE A 140 0.67 21.80 6.28
N TYR A 141 0.01 20.69 5.95
CA TYR A 141 -0.02 19.50 6.79
C TYR A 141 1.06 18.53 6.34
N ARG A 142 1.82 18.04 7.32
CA ARG A 142 2.90 17.08 7.11
C ARG A 142 2.43 15.71 7.58
N LEU A 143 2.59 14.70 6.74
CA LEU A 143 2.37 13.31 7.13
C LEU A 143 3.70 12.68 7.51
N LEU A 144 3.82 12.24 8.76
CA LEU A 144 5.04 11.68 9.30
C LEU A 144 4.89 10.20 9.59
N ALA A 145 5.98 9.45 9.49
CA ALA A 145 6.05 8.07 9.94
C ALA A 145 5.64 7.93 11.41
N GLY A 146 5.01 6.82 11.77
CA GLY A 146 4.66 6.51 13.15
C GLY A 146 5.90 6.30 14.03
N LYS A 147 5.79 6.56 15.33
CA LYS A 147 6.86 6.30 16.30
C LYS A 147 7.25 4.81 16.33
N ASP A 148 6.30 3.91 16.18
CA ASP A 148 6.56 2.47 16.03
C ASP A 148 6.96 2.14 14.58
N HIS A 149 8.26 2.12 14.30
CA HIS A 149 8.78 1.80 12.96
C HIS A 149 8.38 0.41 12.45
N ASN A 150 8.04 -0.55 13.34
CA ASN A 150 7.57 -1.88 12.95
C ASN A 150 6.09 -1.86 12.52
N LYS A 151 5.36 -0.82 12.91
CA LYS A 151 3.92 -0.65 12.64
C LYS A 151 3.64 0.59 11.79
N ASP A 152 4.66 1.38 11.42
CA ASP A 152 4.49 2.58 10.61
C ASP A 152 3.60 2.30 9.40
N GLN A 153 2.47 3.01 9.33
CA GLN A 153 1.45 2.86 8.30
C GLN A 153 1.36 4.07 7.36
N SER A 154 2.32 4.99 7.45
CA SER A 154 2.38 6.16 6.57
C SER A 154 2.38 5.78 5.08
N TYR A 155 3.00 4.65 4.72
CA TYR A 155 2.97 4.10 3.36
C TYR A 155 1.55 3.92 2.81
N PHE A 156 0.61 3.43 3.61
CA PHE A 156 -0.77 3.25 3.17
C PHE A 156 -1.53 4.56 2.96
N LEU A 157 -0.97 5.67 3.46
CA LEU A 157 -1.52 7.01 3.33
C LEU A 157 -0.80 7.85 2.26
N CYS A 158 0.06 7.23 1.45
CA CYS A 158 0.93 7.94 0.51
C CYS A 158 0.19 8.67 -0.62
N GLN A 159 -1.09 8.43 -0.78
CA GLN A 159 -1.95 9.05 -1.79
C GLN A 159 -2.98 10.04 -1.20
N VAL A 160 -2.91 10.34 0.10
CA VAL A 160 -3.82 11.33 0.71
C VAL A 160 -3.46 12.75 0.30
N SER A 161 -4.47 13.60 0.13
CA SER A 161 -4.29 15.00 -0.22
C SER A 161 -4.10 15.90 1.01
N GLN A 162 -3.66 17.14 0.78
CA GLN A 162 -3.60 18.15 1.84
C GLN A 162 -4.97 18.42 2.46
N GLU A 163 -6.02 18.42 1.66
CA GLU A 163 -7.39 18.62 2.10
C GLU A 163 -7.87 17.46 2.98
N GLN A 164 -7.52 16.24 2.63
CA GLN A 164 -7.81 15.05 3.44
C GLN A 164 -7.02 15.07 4.75
N LEU A 165 -5.73 15.42 4.71
CA LEU A 165 -4.90 15.55 5.91
C LEU A 165 -5.40 16.67 6.84
N ALA A 166 -5.92 17.76 6.31
CA ALA A 166 -6.44 18.86 7.13
C ALA A 166 -7.45 18.36 8.17
N SER A 167 -8.37 17.48 7.75
CA SER A 167 -9.42 16.92 8.60
C SER A 167 -9.06 15.56 9.24
N ALA A 168 -7.89 14.98 8.97
CA ALA A 168 -7.48 13.70 9.53
C ALA A 168 -6.85 13.83 10.92
N LEU A 169 -7.11 12.87 11.81
CA LEU A 169 -6.43 12.71 13.10
C LEU A 169 -5.87 11.28 13.25
N PHE A 170 -4.67 11.18 13.80
CA PHE A 170 -3.97 9.92 14.04
C PHE A 170 -3.54 9.82 15.51
N PRO A 171 -4.49 9.56 16.44
CA PRO A 171 -4.25 9.73 17.88
C PRO A 171 -3.19 8.79 18.46
N ILE A 172 -2.95 7.63 17.83
CA ILE A 172 -1.99 6.62 18.29
C ILE A 172 -0.62 6.71 17.63
N GLY A 173 -0.38 7.72 16.79
CA GLY A 173 0.86 7.83 16.01
C GLY A 173 2.13 7.97 16.85
N GLU A 174 2.03 8.50 18.06
CA GLU A 174 3.13 8.64 19.03
C GLU A 174 3.27 7.42 19.97
N LEU A 175 2.49 6.36 19.76
CA LEU A 175 2.50 5.16 20.58
C LEU A 175 3.05 3.96 19.81
N THR A 176 3.70 3.07 20.54
CA THR A 176 4.04 1.74 20.05
C THR A 176 2.86 0.77 20.21
N LYS A 177 2.84 -0.31 19.44
CA LYS A 177 1.78 -1.33 19.55
C LYS A 177 1.63 -1.93 20.96
N PRO A 178 2.74 -2.25 21.70
CA PRO A 178 2.64 -2.66 23.10
C PRO A 178 1.96 -1.63 24.00
N GLU A 179 2.29 -0.33 23.87
CA GLU A 179 1.66 0.76 24.64
C GLU A 179 0.16 0.84 24.36
N VAL A 180 -0.25 0.74 23.09
CA VAL A 180 -1.68 0.72 22.71
C VAL A 180 -2.40 -0.47 23.35
N ARG A 181 -1.80 -1.67 23.37
CA ARG A 181 -2.39 -2.84 24.03
C ARG A 181 -2.48 -2.68 25.56
N GLU A 182 -1.45 -2.11 26.17
CA GLU A 182 -1.45 -1.82 27.61
C GLU A 182 -2.58 -0.86 28.00
N ILE A 183 -2.76 0.21 27.24
CA ILE A 183 -3.88 1.16 27.44
C ILE A 183 -5.21 0.42 27.33
N ALA A 184 -5.41 -0.37 26.27
CA ALA A 184 -6.65 -1.12 26.07
C ALA A 184 -6.95 -2.10 27.23
N GLN A 185 -5.92 -2.75 27.77
CA GLN A 185 -6.03 -3.66 28.91
C GLN A 185 -6.39 -2.90 30.19
N LYS A 186 -5.72 -1.79 30.50
CA LYS A 186 -6.01 -0.93 31.68
C LYS A 186 -7.44 -0.40 31.66
N LEU A 187 -7.96 -0.10 30.48
CA LEU A 187 -9.34 0.37 30.30
C LEU A 187 -10.38 -0.76 30.32
N GLY A 188 -9.94 -2.02 30.27
CA GLY A 188 -10.83 -3.17 30.15
C GLY A 188 -11.65 -3.15 28.86
N LEU A 189 -11.04 -2.73 27.74
CA LEU A 189 -11.70 -2.75 26.44
C LEU A 189 -11.83 -4.17 25.92
N ALA A 190 -12.99 -4.53 25.37
CA ALA A 190 -13.25 -5.86 24.80
C ALA A 190 -12.25 -6.23 23.67
N THR A 191 -11.67 -5.21 23.02
CA THR A 191 -10.72 -5.37 21.91
C THR A 191 -9.28 -5.62 22.36
N ALA A 192 -8.94 -5.54 23.66
CA ALA A 192 -7.56 -5.61 24.16
C ALA A 192 -6.79 -6.87 23.73
N GLN A 193 -7.47 -8.02 23.67
CA GLN A 193 -6.89 -9.32 23.30
C GLN A 193 -7.11 -9.69 21.83
N ARG A 194 -7.81 -8.86 21.05
CA ARG A 194 -8.05 -9.15 19.63
C ARG A 194 -6.74 -9.14 18.84
N LYS A 195 -6.60 -10.11 17.94
CA LYS A 195 -5.50 -10.14 16.96
C LYS A 195 -5.67 -8.99 15.97
N ASP A 196 -4.54 -8.51 15.45
CA ASP A 196 -4.57 -7.50 14.38
C ASP A 196 -5.25 -8.09 13.15
N SER A 197 -6.06 -7.28 12.46
CA SER A 197 -6.64 -7.64 11.17
C SER A 197 -5.52 -7.94 10.16
N GLN A 198 -5.72 -8.98 9.36
CA GLN A 198 -4.81 -9.41 8.30
C GLN A 198 -5.59 -9.54 6.99
N GLY A 199 -4.92 -9.31 5.86
CA GLY A 199 -5.54 -9.39 4.53
C GLY A 199 -5.86 -8.01 3.98
N ILE A 200 -6.75 -7.95 2.99
CA ILE A 200 -7.21 -6.71 2.36
C ILE A 200 -8.14 -5.98 3.34
N CYS A 201 -7.99 -4.68 3.48
CA CYS A 201 -8.82 -3.83 4.35
C CYS A 201 -10.31 -4.13 4.15
N PHE A 202 -11.01 -4.47 5.23
CA PHE A 202 -12.45 -4.76 5.29
C PHE A 202 -12.94 -6.00 4.51
N VAL A 203 -12.11 -6.61 3.69
CA VAL A 203 -12.41 -7.86 2.98
C VAL A 203 -11.87 -9.06 3.75
N GLY A 204 -10.81 -8.85 4.54
CA GLY A 204 -10.20 -9.90 5.34
C GLY A 204 -9.16 -10.73 4.57
N LYS A 205 -8.87 -11.93 5.06
CA LYS A 205 -7.97 -12.86 4.37
C LYS A 205 -8.68 -13.51 3.20
N VAL A 206 -8.22 -13.21 2.01
CA VAL A 206 -8.70 -13.81 0.77
C VAL A 206 -7.67 -14.80 0.22
N HIS A 207 -8.15 -15.87 -0.37
CA HIS A 207 -7.34 -16.62 -1.32
C HIS A 207 -7.36 -15.86 -2.64
N LEU A 208 -6.35 -15.01 -2.87
CA LEU A 208 -6.33 -14.04 -3.95
C LEU A 208 -6.70 -14.62 -5.33
N PRO A 209 -6.18 -15.79 -5.77
CA PRO A 209 -6.62 -16.38 -7.04
C PRO A 209 -8.13 -16.65 -7.10
N THR A 210 -8.72 -17.22 -6.05
CA THR A 210 -10.18 -17.49 -6.00
C THR A 210 -10.98 -16.20 -6.00
N PHE A 211 -10.51 -15.16 -5.30
CA PHE A 211 -11.14 -13.85 -5.29
C PHE A 211 -11.11 -13.21 -6.68
N LEU A 212 -9.96 -13.27 -7.35
CA LEU A 212 -9.81 -12.71 -8.69
C LEU A 212 -10.60 -13.49 -9.76
N GLN A 213 -10.81 -14.79 -9.56
CA GLN A 213 -11.63 -15.64 -10.46
C GLN A 213 -13.11 -15.26 -10.50
N GLN A 214 -13.57 -14.36 -9.64
CA GLN A 214 -14.91 -13.77 -9.77
C GLN A 214 -15.09 -12.97 -11.08
N LYS A 215 -14.01 -12.40 -11.62
CA LYS A 215 -14.01 -11.63 -12.87
C LYS A 215 -12.96 -12.07 -13.89
N LEU A 216 -11.86 -12.63 -13.44
CA LEU A 216 -10.73 -13.03 -14.29
C LEU A 216 -10.79 -14.56 -14.48
N GLU A 217 -11.01 -14.98 -15.70
CA GLU A 217 -11.08 -16.41 -16.03
C GLU A 217 -9.73 -17.10 -15.79
N ALA A 218 -9.79 -18.30 -15.22
CA ALA A 218 -8.63 -19.16 -15.12
C ALA A 218 -8.27 -19.68 -16.52
N LYS A 219 -7.07 -19.34 -16.99
CA LYS A 219 -6.55 -19.76 -18.29
C LYS A 219 -5.26 -20.55 -18.09
N HIS A 220 -5.22 -21.78 -18.62
CA HIS A 220 -4.02 -22.61 -18.52
C HIS A 220 -2.86 -21.99 -19.29
N GLY A 221 -1.69 -21.89 -18.66
CA GLY A 221 -0.50 -21.28 -19.23
C GLY A 221 0.80 -21.93 -18.74
N ASN A 222 1.93 -21.51 -19.29
CA ASN A 222 3.23 -22.11 -19.02
C ASN A 222 4.03 -21.30 -17.99
N ILE A 223 4.81 -22.01 -17.16
CA ILE A 223 5.85 -21.43 -16.33
C ILE A 223 7.17 -21.70 -17.02
N VAL A 224 7.89 -20.61 -17.36
CA VAL A 224 9.17 -20.63 -18.08
C VAL A 224 10.27 -20.22 -17.12
N GLU A 225 11.24 -21.09 -16.90
CA GLU A 225 12.44 -20.80 -16.14
C GLU A 225 13.46 -20.07 -16.99
N ILE A 226 13.94 -18.94 -16.49
CA ILE A 226 15.01 -18.15 -17.06
C ILE A 226 16.30 -18.47 -16.33
N VAL A 227 17.29 -19.02 -17.03
CA VAL A 227 18.58 -19.36 -16.44
C VAL A 227 19.54 -18.19 -16.60
N GLU A 228 20.09 -17.68 -15.48
CA GLU A 228 20.96 -16.48 -15.45
C GLU A 228 22.08 -16.51 -16.49
N LYS A 229 22.74 -17.67 -16.67
CA LYS A 229 23.87 -17.83 -17.62
C LYS A 229 23.49 -17.64 -19.08
N GLU A 230 22.22 -17.92 -19.43
CA GLU A 230 21.71 -17.87 -20.79
C GLU A 230 21.15 -16.48 -21.13
N THR A 231 20.86 -15.67 -20.11
CA THR A 231 20.20 -14.38 -20.26
C THR A 231 21.05 -13.19 -19.84
N ARG A 232 22.35 -13.39 -19.60
CA ARG A 232 23.26 -12.34 -19.11
C ARG A 232 23.32 -11.09 -20.00
N SER A 233 23.04 -11.23 -21.29
CA SER A 233 22.97 -10.10 -22.23
C SER A 233 21.73 -9.24 -22.11
N VAL A 234 20.70 -9.69 -21.36
CA VAL A 234 19.45 -8.96 -21.14
C VAL A 234 19.57 -8.00 -19.94
N PHE A 235 20.60 -8.20 -19.10
CA PHE A 235 20.78 -7.38 -17.89
C PHE A 235 21.82 -6.29 -18.17
N PRO A 236 21.47 -5.00 -17.99
CA PRO A 236 22.42 -3.92 -18.13
C PRO A 236 23.53 -4.03 -17.07
N ASP A 237 24.77 -3.75 -17.46
CA ASP A 237 25.85 -3.51 -16.50
C ASP A 237 25.51 -2.27 -15.69
N ILE A 238 25.11 -2.47 -14.44
CA ILE A 238 24.68 -1.38 -13.57
C ILE A 238 25.85 -0.99 -12.67
N ALA A 239 26.34 0.23 -12.84
CA ALA A 239 27.35 0.81 -11.97
C ALA A 239 26.86 0.85 -10.51
N GLU A 240 27.77 0.63 -9.56
CA GLU A 240 27.47 0.82 -8.13
C GLU A 240 27.22 2.31 -7.82
N GLY A 241 26.36 2.56 -6.83
CA GLY A 241 26.03 3.89 -6.35
C GLY A 241 24.89 4.60 -7.09
N LEU A 242 24.66 5.85 -6.72
CA LEU A 242 23.67 6.71 -7.39
C LEU A 242 24.28 7.33 -8.65
N PRO A 243 23.52 7.49 -9.73
CA PRO A 243 24.02 8.12 -10.96
C PRO A 243 24.28 9.61 -10.73
N GLU A 244 25.06 10.20 -11.61
CA GLU A 244 25.29 11.66 -11.60
C GLU A 244 23.98 12.42 -11.80
N GLN A 245 23.96 13.70 -11.38
CA GLN A 245 22.78 14.57 -11.53
C GLN A 245 22.48 14.89 -13.00
N THR A 246 23.47 14.81 -13.86
CA THR A 246 23.41 15.14 -15.31
C THR A 246 23.36 13.87 -16.18
N ILE A 247 22.50 12.92 -15.85
CA ILE A 247 22.30 11.70 -16.64
C ILE A 247 21.25 11.92 -17.74
N SER A 248 21.45 11.31 -18.92
CA SER A 248 20.52 11.44 -20.05
C SER A 248 19.22 10.66 -19.82
N ASP A 249 18.15 11.07 -20.52
CA ASP A 249 16.85 10.40 -20.45
C ASP A 249 16.92 8.97 -21.02
N GLU A 250 17.78 8.72 -22.01
CA GLU A 250 18.01 7.38 -22.58
C GLU A 250 18.64 6.45 -21.53
N SER A 251 19.66 6.94 -20.82
CA SER A 251 20.30 6.18 -19.73
C SER A 251 19.35 5.91 -18.58
N LEU A 252 18.52 6.90 -18.19
CA LEU A 252 17.48 6.71 -17.16
C LEU A 252 16.46 5.66 -17.60
N SER A 253 16.04 5.70 -18.88
CA SER A 253 15.11 4.71 -19.42
C SER A 253 15.72 3.31 -19.36
N GLN A 254 16.98 3.14 -19.76
CA GLN A 254 17.67 1.85 -19.71
C GLN A 254 17.79 1.30 -18.28
N ILE A 255 18.16 2.14 -17.30
CA ILE A 255 18.31 1.74 -15.89
C ILE A 255 16.97 1.30 -15.29
N THR A 256 15.87 1.89 -15.74
CA THR A 256 14.53 1.63 -15.18
C THR A 256 13.72 0.60 -15.98
N GLU A 257 14.22 0.16 -17.15
CA GLU A 257 13.54 -0.83 -17.97
C GLU A 257 13.55 -2.21 -17.30
N PRO A 258 12.41 -2.93 -17.23
CA PRO A 258 12.36 -4.31 -16.79
C PRO A 258 13.03 -5.22 -17.83
N CYS A 259 13.48 -6.39 -17.38
CA CYS A 259 13.94 -7.42 -18.30
C CYS A 259 12.80 -7.86 -19.22
N ASN A 260 13.06 -7.88 -20.50
CA ASN A 260 12.09 -8.34 -21.50
C ASN A 260 12.32 -9.81 -21.82
N PHE A 261 11.56 -10.69 -21.18
CA PHE A 261 11.59 -12.12 -21.44
C PHE A 261 10.63 -12.49 -22.57
N THR A 262 11.02 -13.48 -23.35
CA THR A 262 10.18 -14.08 -24.40
C THR A 262 10.01 -15.59 -24.12
N PRO A 263 9.03 -16.27 -24.70
CA PRO A 263 8.84 -17.71 -24.52
C PRO A 263 10.09 -18.56 -24.84
N SER A 264 10.94 -18.04 -25.75
CA SER A 264 12.21 -18.68 -26.15
C SER A 264 13.39 -18.31 -25.24
N SER A 265 13.22 -17.44 -24.26
CA SER A 265 14.31 -17.03 -23.35
C SER A 265 14.64 -18.08 -22.28
N GLY A 266 13.89 -19.18 -22.20
CA GLY A 266 14.09 -20.19 -21.17
C GLY A 266 13.38 -21.50 -21.46
N HIS A 267 13.19 -22.33 -20.42
CA HIS A 267 12.61 -23.67 -20.52
C HIS A 267 11.28 -23.76 -19.77
N ILE A 268 10.29 -24.45 -20.37
CA ILE A 268 9.01 -24.73 -19.69
C ILE A 268 9.29 -25.77 -18.61
N ILE A 269 8.99 -25.43 -17.36
CA ILE A 269 9.18 -26.26 -16.17
C ILE A 269 7.88 -26.60 -15.44
N GLY A 270 6.76 -26.03 -15.86
CA GLY A 270 5.46 -26.27 -15.24
C GLY A 270 4.35 -25.48 -15.91
N THR A 271 3.19 -25.51 -15.28
CA THR A 271 1.99 -24.82 -15.77
C THR A 271 1.30 -24.08 -14.63
N HIS A 272 0.42 -23.13 -14.98
CA HIS A 272 -0.39 -22.35 -14.05
C HIS A 272 -1.79 -22.10 -14.61
N ASN A 273 -2.68 -21.49 -13.81
CA ASN A 273 -4.07 -21.21 -14.18
C ASN A 273 -4.37 -19.73 -14.42
N GLY A 274 -3.39 -18.96 -14.88
CA GLY A 274 -3.54 -17.54 -15.23
C GLY A 274 -2.33 -16.72 -14.78
N ALA A 275 -1.62 -16.08 -15.74
CA ALA A 275 -0.42 -15.28 -15.47
C ALA A 275 -0.75 -14.05 -14.59
N HIS A 276 -1.95 -13.49 -14.72
CA HIS A 276 -2.44 -12.36 -13.92
C HIS A 276 -2.59 -12.66 -12.42
N PHE A 277 -2.54 -13.92 -11.98
CA PHE A 277 -2.56 -14.27 -10.56
C PHE A 277 -1.19 -14.22 -9.90
N PHE A 278 -0.15 -13.91 -10.65
CA PHE A 278 1.23 -13.91 -10.15
C PHE A 278 1.80 -12.49 -10.05
N THR A 279 2.53 -12.27 -8.97
CA THR A 279 3.19 -10.99 -8.70
C THR A 279 4.70 -11.16 -8.75
N ILE A 280 5.44 -10.20 -9.30
CA ILE A 280 6.91 -10.20 -9.31
C ILE A 280 7.43 -10.33 -7.86
N GLY A 281 8.36 -11.26 -7.66
CA GLY A 281 8.91 -11.60 -6.35
C GLY A 281 8.12 -12.66 -5.58
N GLN A 282 6.98 -13.14 -6.10
CA GLN A 282 6.22 -14.23 -5.49
C GLN A 282 7.01 -15.55 -5.54
N ARG A 283 7.00 -16.26 -4.39
CA ARG A 283 7.66 -17.57 -4.23
C ARG A 283 6.65 -18.73 -4.19
N LYS A 284 5.48 -18.50 -3.57
CA LYS A 284 4.49 -19.56 -3.32
C LYS A 284 3.47 -19.65 -4.44
N GLY A 285 2.85 -20.83 -4.61
CA GLY A 285 1.73 -21.02 -5.53
C GLY A 285 2.11 -21.55 -6.91
N MET A 286 3.41 -21.72 -7.21
CA MET A 286 3.87 -22.33 -8.47
C MET A 286 3.89 -23.85 -8.45
N ASN A 287 3.99 -24.46 -7.25
CA ASN A 287 4.00 -25.92 -7.04
C ASN A 287 5.09 -26.66 -7.84
N ILE A 288 6.25 -26.05 -8.04
CA ILE A 288 7.40 -26.60 -8.74
C ILE A 288 8.46 -26.97 -7.70
N GLY A 289 8.99 -28.19 -7.81
CA GLY A 289 10.08 -28.71 -6.96
C GLY A 289 11.31 -29.06 -7.80
N GLY A 290 12.35 -29.59 -7.12
CA GLY A 290 13.55 -30.12 -7.80
C GLY A 290 14.69 -29.11 -7.98
N HIS A 291 14.52 -27.86 -7.56
CA HIS A 291 15.55 -26.82 -7.62
C HIS A 291 16.36 -26.75 -6.33
N LYS A 292 17.62 -26.30 -6.41
CA LYS A 292 18.51 -26.12 -5.26
C LYS A 292 18.07 -24.96 -4.38
N GLU A 293 17.66 -23.88 -5.02
CA GLU A 293 17.12 -22.70 -4.35
C GLU A 293 15.64 -22.49 -4.71
N ALA A 294 14.99 -21.54 -4.05
CA ALA A 294 13.61 -21.25 -4.33
C ALA A 294 13.47 -20.50 -5.66
N LEU A 295 12.44 -20.83 -6.42
CA LEU A 295 12.01 -20.08 -7.59
C LEU A 295 11.24 -18.84 -7.19
N PHE A 296 11.44 -17.76 -7.93
CA PHE A 296 10.71 -16.50 -7.80
C PHE A 296 10.15 -16.04 -9.14
N VAL A 297 8.95 -15.51 -9.13
CA VAL A 297 8.39 -14.84 -10.31
C VAL A 297 9.23 -13.60 -10.61
N ILE A 298 9.74 -13.50 -11.82
CA ILE A 298 10.58 -12.39 -12.31
C ILE A 298 9.90 -11.59 -13.43
N GLY A 299 8.81 -12.10 -13.97
CA GLY A 299 7.98 -11.46 -14.99
C GLY A 299 6.71 -12.24 -15.27
N SER A 300 5.75 -11.61 -15.89
CA SER A 300 4.55 -12.25 -16.41
C SER A 300 4.12 -11.58 -17.70
N ASP A 301 3.64 -12.39 -18.63
CA ASP A 301 2.99 -11.96 -19.86
C ASP A 301 1.55 -12.44 -19.82
N VAL A 302 0.62 -11.52 -19.70
CA VAL A 302 -0.82 -11.86 -19.58
C VAL A 302 -1.45 -12.12 -20.94
N GLU A 303 -0.89 -11.60 -22.05
CA GLU A 303 -1.38 -11.82 -23.41
C GLU A 303 -1.02 -13.23 -23.86
N GLU A 304 0.26 -13.61 -23.75
CA GLU A 304 0.76 -14.95 -24.03
C GLU A 304 0.46 -15.96 -22.91
N ASN A 305 -0.03 -15.47 -21.77
CA ASN A 305 -0.33 -16.24 -20.55
C ASN A 305 0.85 -17.07 -20.05
N ILE A 306 2.00 -16.41 -19.85
CA ILE A 306 3.26 -17.00 -19.40
C ILE A 306 3.72 -16.35 -18.10
N VAL A 307 4.22 -17.17 -17.18
CA VAL A 307 4.92 -16.73 -15.96
C VAL A 307 6.40 -17.06 -16.09
N TYR A 308 7.26 -16.06 -16.02
CA TYR A 308 8.71 -16.23 -16.03
C TYR A 308 9.21 -16.33 -14.59
N VAL A 309 10.08 -17.30 -14.33
CA VAL A 309 10.64 -17.53 -13.01
C VAL A 309 12.15 -17.67 -13.06
N GLY A 310 12.81 -17.32 -11.96
CA GLY A 310 14.26 -17.47 -11.80
C GLY A 310 14.61 -18.10 -10.46
N GLU A 311 15.67 -18.92 -10.44
CA GLU A 311 16.16 -19.60 -9.25
C GLU A 311 17.02 -18.65 -8.39
N GLY A 312 16.75 -18.61 -7.08
CA GLY A 312 17.54 -17.85 -6.11
C GLY A 312 17.13 -16.38 -5.94
N GLN A 313 17.47 -15.84 -4.77
CA GLN A 313 17.15 -14.45 -4.43
C GLN A 313 18.04 -13.43 -5.15
N SER A 314 19.21 -13.87 -5.62
CA SER A 314 20.17 -13.04 -6.35
C SER A 314 19.90 -12.98 -7.85
N HIS A 315 18.90 -13.74 -8.35
CA HIS A 315 18.61 -13.77 -9.80
C HIS A 315 18.45 -12.33 -10.35
N PRO A 316 19.17 -11.97 -11.44
CA PRO A 316 19.17 -10.59 -11.96
C PRO A 316 17.78 -10.09 -12.35
N GLY A 317 16.92 -10.95 -12.92
CA GLY A 317 15.54 -10.59 -13.27
C GLY A 317 14.65 -10.24 -12.08
N LEU A 318 15.06 -10.62 -10.86
CA LEU A 318 14.35 -10.28 -9.61
C LEU A 318 14.80 -8.93 -9.04
N ASN A 319 16.02 -8.49 -9.38
CA ASN A 319 16.69 -7.37 -8.75
C ASN A 319 16.92 -6.25 -9.77
N ARG A 320 16.41 -5.05 -9.52
CA ARG A 320 16.50 -3.90 -10.43
C ARG A 320 17.07 -2.68 -9.73
N LYS A 321 17.75 -1.83 -10.51
CA LYS A 321 18.39 -0.60 -10.03
C LYS A 321 17.41 0.57 -9.95
N GLY A 322 16.35 0.59 -10.74
CA GLY A 322 15.43 1.71 -10.82
C GLY A 322 14.03 1.32 -11.24
N LEU A 323 13.15 2.30 -11.17
CA LEU A 323 11.76 2.22 -11.59
C LEU A 323 11.32 3.54 -12.22
N PHE A 324 10.21 3.48 -12.96
CA PHE A 324 9.60 4.64 -13.59
C PHE A 324 8.14 4.81 -13.14
N ILE A 325 7.72 6.07 -13.00
CA ILE A 325 6.36 6.49 -12.66
C ILE A 325 5.92 7.51 -13.72
N ARG A 326 4.77 7.31 -14.34
CA ARG A 326 4.22 8.26 -15.33
C ARG A 326 3.86 9.58 -14.68
N SER A 327 3.90 10.65 -15.43
CA SER A 327 3.61 12.02 -14.93
C SER A 327 2.23 12.14 -14.27
N GLU A 328 1.21 11.47 -14.82
CA GLU A 328 -0.16 11.45 -14.31
C GLU A 328 -0.32 10.65 -13.01
N ASP A 329 0.59 9.74 -12.74
CA ASP A 329 0.57 8.86 -11.56
C ASP A 329 1.38 9.42 -10.37
N ILE A 330 2.04 10.58 -10.55
CA ILE A 330 2.83 11.22 -9.51
C ILE A 330 1.92 12.02 -8.58
N HIS A 331 1.98 11.71 -7.30
CA HIS A 331 1.26 12.43 -6.25
C HIS A 331 2.22 13.05 -5.24
N TRP A 332 2.07 14.36 -4.97
CA TRP A 332 2.81 15.07 -3.94
C TRP A 332 1.87 15.45 -2.79
N ILE A 333 2.13 14.91 -1.60
CA ILE A 333 1.50 15.37 -0.36
C ILE A 333 1.99 16.79 -0.07
N ARG A 334 3.31 17.00 -0.15
CA ARG A 334 3.97 18.30 -0.04
C ARG A 334 4.00 18.99 -1.42
N ARG A 335 2.83 19.49 -1.85
CA ARG A 335 2.69 20.20 -3.14
C ARG A 335 3.60 21.41 -3.27
N ASP A 336 3.95 22.03 -2.15
CA ASP A 336 4.87 23.16 -2.05
C ASP A 336 6.33 22.79 -2.34
N LEU A 337 6.68 21.51 -2.23
CA LEU A 337 8.02 20.97 -2.53
C LEU A 337 8.04 20.06 -3.76
N ARG A 338 7.00 20.13 -4.59
CA ARG A 338 6.95 19.41 -5.85
C ARG A 338 8.19 19.67 -6.70
N MET A 339 8.72 18.62 -7.31
CA MET A 339 9.82 18.72 -8.27
C MET A 339 9.32 19.23 -9.61
N GLU A 340 10.09 20.14 -10.21
CA GLU A 340 9.86 20.62 -11.56
C GLU A 340 10.61 19.76 -12.59
N THR A 341 10.16 19.78 -13.84
CA THR A 341 10.82 19.05 -14.93
C THR A 341 12.28 19.50 -15.09
N GLY A 342 13.20 18.55 -15.12
CA GLY A 342 14.64 18.80 -15.18
C GLY A 342 15.34 18.68 -13.83
N GLU A 343 14.61 18.78 -12.73
CA GLU A 343 15.20 18.63 -11.39
C GLU A 343 15.57 17.19 -11.07
N CYS A 344 16.56 17.06 -10.16
CA CYS A 344 16.86 15.82 -9.49
C CYS A 344 17.03 16.09 -7.98
N ARG A 345 16.58 15.14 -7.15
CA ARG A 345 16.71 15.20 -5.68
C ARG A 345 16.92 13.81 -5.10
N ASP A 346 17.63 13.77 -3.97
CA ASP A 346 17.82 12.54 -3.22
C ASP A 346 16.71 12.40 -2.18
N TYR A 347 16.15 11.21 -2.09
CA TYR A 347 15.13 10.83 -1.12
C TYR A 347 15.36 9.43 -0.60
N GLN A 348 14.71 9.12 0.52
CA GLN A 348 14.56 7.76 0.99
C GLN A 348 13.25 7.18 0.42
N VAL A 349 13.30 6.02 -0.23
CA VAL A 349 12.15 5.46 -0.97
C VAL A 349 11.85 4.05 -0.48
N ARG A 350 10.57 3.70 -0.36
CA ARG A 350 10.09 2.32 -0.23
C ARG A 350 9.06 1.99 -1.30
N ILE A 351 9.09 0.76 -1.78
CA ILE A 351 8.19 0.27 -2.84
C ILE A 351 7.16 -0.74 -2.33
N ARG A 352 7.13 -0.97 -1.02
CA ARG A 352 6.15 -1.83 -0.34
C ARG A 352 6.11 -1.56 1.16
N TYR A 353 4.99 -1.89 1.76
CA TYR A 353 4.82 -1.83 3.21
C TYR A 353 5.88 -2.67 3.95
N ARG A 354 6.39 -2.17 5.06
CA ARG A 354 7.46 -2.76 5.90
C ARG A 354 8.84 -2.91 5.26
N GLN A 355 9.03 -2.48 4.02
CA GLN A 355 10.37 -2.38 3.48
C GLN A 355 11.12 -1.24 4.21
N PRO A 356 12.35 -1.45 4.66
CA PRO A 356 13.21 -0.35 5.10
C PRO A 356 13.37 0.68 3.99
N LEU A 357 13.44 1.95 4.37
CA LEU A 357 13.70 3.03 3.43
C LEU A 357 15.06 2.82 2.72
N GLN A 358 15.10 3.06 1.43
CA GLN A 358 16.26 2.89 0.55
C GLN A 358 16.67 4.22 -0.05
N SER A 359 17.96 4.54 -0.01
CA SER A 359 18.50 5.74 -0.67
C SER A 359 18.28 5.67 -2.18
N ALA A 360 17.72 6.72 -2.75
CA ALA A 360 17.45 6.81 -4.16
C ALA A 360 17.59 8.25 -4.66
N ARG A 361 17.98 8.41 -5.90
CA ARG A 361 17.93 9.67 -6.63
C ARG A 361 16.74 9.69 -7.57
N MET A 362 15.93 10.72 -7.45
CA MET A 362 14.73 10.94 -8.25
C MET A 362 15.02 11.98 -9.34
N PHE A 363 14.61 11.68 -10.55
CA PHE A 363 14.76 12.57 -11.70
C PHE A 363 13.39 12.88 -12.29
N CYS A 364 12.98 14.15 -12.20
CA CYS A 364 11.73 14.61 -12.82
C CYS A 364 11.97 14.94 -14.30
N ARG A 365 11.27 14.26 -15.20
CA ARG A 365 11.35 14.46 -16.65
C ARG A 365 9.95 14.66 -17.25
N HIS A 366 9.88 15.06 -18.51
CA HIS A 366 8.60 15.29 -19.19
C HIS A 366 7.65 14.09 -19.16
N LYS A 367 8.18 12.88 -19.31
CA LYS A 367 7.38 11.63 -19.30
C LYS A 367 6.97 11.18 -17.91
N GLY A 368 7.65 11.64 -16.86
CA GLY A 368 7.39 11.22 -15.48
C GLY A 368 8.63 11.27 -14.59
N MET A 369 8.61 10.44 -13.55
CA MET A 369 9.64 10.35 -12.53
C MET A 369 10.43 9.06 -12.68
N TYR A 370 11.73 9.17 -12.81
CA TYR A 370 12.68 8.05 -12.72
C TYR A 370 13.23 8.01 -11.30
N ILE A 371 13.20 6.85 -10.66
CA ILE A 371 13.77 6.62 -9.32
C ILE A 371 14.87 5.59 -9.45
N VAL A 372 16.11 6.00 -9.19
CA VAL A 372 17.29 5.14 -9.25
C VAL A 372 17.85 4.95 -7.85
N PHE A 373 17.89 3.70 -7.39
CA PHE A 373 18.31 3.35 -6.04
C PHE A 373 19.83 3.23 -5.93
N ASP A 374 20.38 3.47 -4.75
CA ASP A 374 21.79 3.22 -4.44
C ASP A 374 22.13 1.72 -4.55
N LYS A 375 21.19 0.86 -4.13
CA LYS A 375 21.33 -0.61 -4.19
C LYS A 375 20.20 -1.22 -5.00
N LEU A 376 20.45 -2.38 -5.59
CA LEU A 376 19.42 -3.14 -6.29
C LEU A 376 18.21 -3.40 -5.40
N GLN A 377 17.01 -3.22 -5.96
CA GLN A 377 15.75 -3.46 -5.29
C GLN A 377 15.10 -4.73 -5.82
N ARG A 378 14.74 -5.59 -4.88
CA ARG A 378 14.12 -6.87 -5.21
C ARG A 378 12.63 -6.73 -5.44
N GLY A 379 12.13 -7.27 -6.55
CA GLY A 379 10.71 -7.43 -6.82
C GLY A 379 9.98 -6.09 -6.98
N ILE A 380 10.51 -5.17 -7.78
CA ILE A 380 9.79 -3.99 -8.24
C ILE A 380 8.61 -4.47 -9.08
N ALA A 381 7.39 -4.21 -8.62
CA ALA A 381 6.17 -4.69 -9.26
C ALA A 381 5.33 -3.52 -9.79
N PRO A 382 5.02 -3.49 -11.10
CA PRO A 382 4.09 -2.52 -11.67
C PRO A 382 2.72 -2.56 -10.96
N GLY A 383 2.11 -1.39 -10.73
CA GLY A 383 0.85 -1.25 -10.00
C GLY A 383 1.00 -1.04 -8.49
N GLN A 384 2.16 -1.39 -7.90
CA GLN A 384 2.48 -0.99 -6.52
C GLN A 384 2.86 0.49 -6.46
N PHE A 385 2.92 1.05 -5.25
CA PHE A 385 3.34 2.42 -5.03
C PHE A 385 4.82 2.49 -4.64
N ALA A 386 5.53 3.45 -5.23
CA ALA A 386 6.77 3.94 -4.66
C ALA A 386 6.44 5.20 -3.83
N ALA A 387 6.88 5.23 -2.58
CA ALA A 387 6.65 6.34 -1.67
C ALA A 387 8.00 6.91 -1.21
N TRP A 388 8.19 8.23 -1.29
CA TRP A 388 9.45 8.90 -0.97
C TRP A 388 9.32 9.79 0.25
N TYR A 389 10.39 9.80 1.04
CA TYR A 389 10.46 10.40 2.36
C TYR A 389 11.68 11.33 2.46
N ASP A 390 11.52 12.40 3.23
CA ASP A 390 12.62 13.22 3.74
C ASP A 390 12.64 13.08 5.28
N GLY A 391 13.61 12.34 5.80
CA GLY A 391 13.57 11.86 7.18
C GLY A 391 12.31 11.05 7.47
N ASP A 392 11.53 11.47 8.47
CA ASP A 392 10.25 10.84 8.83
C ASP A 392 9.06 11.35 7.98
N GLU A 393 9.24 12.42 7.21
CA GLU A 393 8.16 13.03 6.46
C GLU A 393 7.92 12.34 5.12
N LEU A 394 6.70 11.88 4.89
CA LEU A 394 6.26 11.36 3.61
C LEU A 394 5.93 12.52 2.66
N MET A 395 6.74 12.68 1.64
CA MET A 395 6.68 13.78 0.68
C MET A 395 5.66 13.55 -0.44
N GLY A 396 5.59 12.29 -0.91
CA GLY A 396 4.71 11.91 -2.00
C GLY A 396 4.89 10.45 -2.40
N SER A 397 4.21 10.07 -3.47
CA SER A 397 4.24 8.72 -4.02
C SER A 397 3.82 8.70 -5.49
N GLY A 398 3.96 7.55 -6.12
CA GLY A 398 3.39 7.32 -7.44
C GLY A 398 3.24 5.84 -7.73
N VAL A 399 2.36 5.52 -8.68
CA VAL A 399 2.14 4.14 -9.13
C VAL A 399 3.32 3.72 -10.01
N ILE A 400 3.98 2.63 -9.66
CA ILE A 400 5.09 2.06 -10.45
C ILE A 400 4.52 1.61 -11.80
N ASP A 401 5.06 2.15 -12.88
CA ASP A 401 4.69 1.74 -14.23
C ASP A 401 5.54 0.56 -14.70
N ARG A 402 6.86 0.66 -14.49
CA ARG A 402 7.83 -0.36 -14.83
C ARG A 402 9.08 -0.32 -13.96
#